data_21ac273a89e13270529dd294dd00b3f6
#
_entry.id   21ac273a89e13270529dd294dd00b3f6
#
_cell.length_a   1.000
_cell.length_b   1.000
_cell.length_c   1.000
_cell.angle_alpha   90.00
_cell.angle_beta   90.00
_cell.angle_gamma   90.00
#
_symmetry.space_group_name_H-M   'P 1'
#
loop_
_entity.id
_entity.type
_entity.pdbx_description
1 polymer ?
#
loop_
_entity_poly.entity_id
_entity_poly.type
_entity_poly.pdbx_seq_one_letter_code
_entity_poly.pdbx_strand_id
1 'polypeptide(L)'
;MNTRTRPARLPTSPRQLLRRLVISGVGVAAMLAACSAPESTQETRDELARTLIEQKKTTEDGTSTATTVDGYKVDLAKRISQVNFTSVYVERPQALLRSVIVIKYIVDGDGNLVKSEILRSNRDKHAEASALGSLKTAAPFPKPPPALLKQGRIELSESWLFNNDGRFQLRSVALAQMDR
;
A
#
# COMPACT_ATOMS: atom_id res chain seq x y z
N MET A 1 -55.60 -20.23 37.50
CA MET A 1 -56.45 -19.16 38.05
C MET A 1 -56.10 -17.92 37.27
N ASN A 2 -57.02 -17.57 36.40
CA ASN A 2 -57.98 -16.46 36.44
C ASN A 2 -57.23 -15.12 36.39
N THR A 3 -57.48 -14.13 35.58
CA THR A 3 -58.54 -13.80 34.60
C THR A 3 -58.09 -12.47 33.97
N ARG A 4 -58.23 -12.33 32.65
CA ARG A 4 -59.13 -11.32 32.00
C ARG A 4 -58.87 -9.86 32.39
N THR A 5 -58.78 -8.83 31.55
CA THR A 5 -59.65 -8.53 30.41
C THR A 5 -59.10 -7.27 29.69
N ARG A 6 -59.21 -7.25 28.37
CA ARG A 6 -59.38 -6.07 27.50
C ARG A 6 -60.69 -5.34 27.78
N PRO A 7 -61.07 -4.18 27.21
CA PRO A 7 -60.76 -3.59 25.89
C PRO A 7 -60.66 -2.03 25.83
N ALA A 8 -60.13 -1.50 24.77
CA ALA A 8 -60.71 -0.78 23.64
C ALA A 8 -61.46 0.56 23.91
N ARG A 9 -61.07 1.59 23.16
CA ARG A 9 -61.86 2.30 22.12
C ARG A 9 -61.23 3.64 21.76
N LEU A 10 -61.00 3.83 20.48
CA LEU A 10 -61.06 5.13 19.78
C LEU A 10 -62.52 5.66 19.82
N PRO A 11 -62.76 6.94 19.64
CA PRO A 11 -63.03 7.42 18.30
C PRO A 11 -62.71 8.91 17.96
N THR A 12 -62.49 9.15 16.70
CA THR A 12 -63.06 10.11 15.75
C THR A 12 -62.87 11.61 15.93
N SER A 13 -62.27 12.13 14.85
CA SER A 13 -62.41 13.45 14.22
C SER A 13 -63.82 14.06 14.24
N PRO A 14 -64.13 15.34 14.05
CA PRO A 14 -63.91 16.01 12.78
C PRO A 14 -63.71 17.55 12.73
N ARG A 15 -63.10 17.98 11.62
CA ARG A 15 -63.56 19.13 10.79
C ARG A 15 -63.53 20.58 11.26
N GLN A 16 -62.83 21.33 10.42
CA GLN A 16 -63.11 22.67 9.88
C GLN A 16 -62.70 23.89 10.70
N LEU A 17 -61.85 24.74 10.15
CA LEU A 17 -62.28 25.93 9.40
C LEU A 17 -61.07 26.73 8.85
N LEU A 18 -61.24 27.12 7.63
CA LEU A 18 -60.44 28.09 6.91
C LEU A 18 -60.25 29.40 7.70
N ARG A 19 -59.01 29.91 7.67
CA ARG A 19 -58.85 31.37 7.49
C ARG A 19 -57.57 31.67 6.76
N ARG A 20 -57.77 32.26 5.62
CA ARG A 20 -56.76 32.91 4.77
C ARG A 20 -56.16 34.08 5.54
N LEU A 21 -54.84 34.22 5.44
CA LEU A 21 -54.23 35.55 5.37
C LEU A 21 -52.88 35.44 4.64
N VAL A 22 -52.77 36.33 3.76
CA VAL A 22 -51.78 36.59 2.73
C VAL A 22 -50.54 37.27 3.32
N ILE A 23 -49.41 37.19 2.60
CA ILE A 23 -48.25 38.08 2.55
C ILE A 23 -47.13 37.75 3.52
N SER A 24 -46.00 37.34 3.06
CA SER A 24 -44.87 38.13 2.54
C SER A 24 -43.71 37.18 2.20
N GLY A 25 -43.18 37.39 1.02
CA GLY A 25 -42.02 36.71 0.53
C GLY A 25 -40.76 37.04 1.36
N VAL A 26 -40.06 36.01 1.72
CA VAL A 26 -38.61 36.10 1.95
C VAL A 26 -37.99 34.94 1.19
N GLY A 27 -37.22 35.27 0.21
CA GLY A 27 -36.49 34.34 -0.63
C GLY A 27 -35.51 33.55 0.22
N VAL A 28 -35.75 32.25 0.31
CA VAL A 28 -34.69 31.31 0.73
C VAL A 28 -33.82 31.06 -0.47
N ALA A 29 -32.72 31.79 -0.54
CA ALA A 29 -31.59 31.42 -1.42
C ALA A 29 -31.08 30.07 -0.96
N ALA A 30 -31.44 29.02 -1.70
CA ALA A 30 -30.81 27.72 -1.55
C ALA A 30 -29.33 27.88 -1.95
N MET A 31 -28.46 28.02 -0.97
CA MET A 31 -27.04 27.83 -1.16
C MET A 31 -26.82 26.35 -1.48
N LEU A 32 -26.67 26.06 -2.78
CA LEU A 32 -26.05 24.84 -3.26
C LEU A 32 -24.59 24.89 -2.80
N ALA A 33 -24.31 24.31 -1.65
CA ALA A 33 -22.97 23.95 -1.27
C ALA A 33 -22.50 22.89 -2.28
N ALA A 34 -21.85 23.33 -3.35
CA ALA A 34 -21.06 22.47 -4.21
C ALA A 34 -19.98 21.88 -3.29
N CYS A 35 -20.09 20.59 -2.98
CA CYS A 35 -18.98 19.81 -2.44
C CYS A 35 -17.91 19.77 -3.54
N SER A 36 -17.05 20.76 -3.54
CA SER A 36 -15.76 20.68 -4.23
C SER A 36 -14.95 19.58 -3.53
N ALA A 37 -14.93 18.39 -4.12
CA ALA A 37 -13.96 17.39 -3.74
C ALA A 37 -12.56 18.02 -3.90
N PRO A 38 -11.66 17.86 -2.93
CA PRO A 38 -10.34 18.50 -3.00
C PRO A 38 -9.59 18.02 -4.26
N GLU A 39 -9.13 18.98 -5.07
CA GLU A 39 -8.31 18.75 -6.27
C GLU A 39 -7.06 17.88 -5.99
N SER A 40 -6.66 17.78 -4.74
CA SER A 40 -5.58 16.89 -4.27
C SER A 40 -5.75 15.41 -4.64
N THR A 41 -6.97 14.93 -4.90
CA THR A 41 -7.23 13.54 -5.25
C THR A 41 -6.90 13.24 -6.71
N GLN A 42 -6.96 14.23 -7.60
CA GLN A 42 -6.65 14.08 -9.02
C GLN A 42 -5.14 14.17 -9.26
N GLU A 43 -4.46 15.15 -8.65
CA GLU A 43 -3.01 15.25 -8.69
C GLU A 43 -2.31 14.01 -8.12
N THR A 44 -2.81 13.48 -7.00
CA THR A 44 -2.25 12.24 -6.41
C THR A 44 -2.47 11.03 -7.30
N ARG A 45 -3.57 10.97 -8.04
CA ARG A 45 -3.83 9.89 -9.01
C ARG A 45 -2.95 10.00 -10.24
N ASP A 46 -2.74 11.23 -10.75
CA ASP A 46 -1.90 11.48 -11.92
C ASP A 46 -0.41 11.28 -11.59
N GLU A 47 0.00 11.62 -10.37
CA GLU A 47 1.36 11.38 -9.90
C GLU A 47 1.60 9.88 -9.65
N LEU A 48 0.61 9.17 -9.09
CA LEU A 48 0.65 7.72 -8.95
C LEU A 48 0.65 7.02 -10.32
N ALA A 49 -0.15 7.51 -11.26
CA ALA A 49 -0.18 6.99 -12.63
C ALA A 49 1.14 7.24 -13.36
N ARG A 50 1.76 8.43 -13.21
CA ARG A 50 3.10 8.73 -13.77
C ARG A 50 4.17 7.86 -13.13
N THR A 51 4.16 7.67 -11.81
CA THR A 51 5.07 6.75 -11.12
C THR A 51 4.88 5.31 -11.57
N LEU A 52 3.67 4.87 -11.83
CA LEU A 52 3.39 3.52 -12.36
C LEU A 52 3.84 3.36 -13.83
N ILE A 53 3.73 4.42 -14.65
CA ILE A 53 4.20 4.43 -16.05
C ILE A 53 5.74 4.51 -16.10
N GLU A 54 6.36 5.30 -15.25
CA GLU A 54 7.83 5.40 -15.14
C GLU A 54 8.47 4.11 -14.58
N GLN A 55 7.66 3.26 -13.93
CA GLN A 55 8.09 1.99 -13.35
C GLN A 55 8.13 0.82 -14.34
N LYS A 56 7.72 0.98 -15.59
CA LYS A 56 7.87 -0.06 -16.62
C LYS A 56 9.32 -0.13 -17.12
N LYS A 57 10.24 -0.43 -16.21
CA LYS A 57 11.65 -0.74 -16.53
C LYS A 57 11.86 -2.20 -16.92
N THR A 58 10.89 -2.76 -17.62
CA THR A 58 10.99 -4.11 -18.18
C THR A 58 10.71 -4.06 -19.67
N THR A 59 11.36 -4.92 -20.42
CA THR A 59 11.05 -5.21 -21.81
C THR A 59 9.68 -5.89 -21.93
N GLU A 60 9.16 -6.08 -23.14
CA GLU A 60 7.84 -6.71 -23.36
C GLU A 60 7.76 -8.13 -22.79
N ASP A 61 8.88 -8.85 -22.76
CA ASP A 61 8.98 -10.21 -22.19
C ASP A 61 9.18 -10.23 -20.66
N GLY A 62 9.15 -9.06 -20.00
CA GLY A 62 9.31 -8.92 -18.56
C GLY A 62 10.76 -8.91 -18.07
N THR A 63 11.74 -8.77 -18.97
CA THR A 63 13.16 -8.68 -18.59
C THR A 63 13.47 -7.27 -18.07
N SER A 64 14.21 -7.16 -16.95
CA SER A 64 14.72 -5.89 -16.43
C SER A 64 15.69 -5.25 -17.43
N THR A 65 15.62 -3.92 -17.55
CA THR A 65 16.56 -3.14 -18.38
C THR A 65 17.83 -2.72 -17.63
N ALA A 66 18.03 -3.21 -16.42
CA ALA A 66 19.21 -2.92 -15.62
C ALA A 66 20.49 -3.45 -16.28
N THR A 67 21.53 -2.63 -16.30
CA THR A 67 22.84 -3.02 -16.84
C THR A 67 23.82 -3.46 -15.76
N THR A 68 23.47 -3.28 -14.50
CA THR A 68 24.30 -3.61 -13.33
C THR A 68 23.50 -4.42 -12.29
N VAL A 69 24.22 -5.16 -11.46
CA VAL A 69 23.64 -5.92 -10.34
C VAL A 69 22.88 -4.98 -9.39
N ASP A 70 23.43 -3.82 -9.08
CA ASP A 70 22.78 -2.84 -8.18
C ASP A 70 21.52 -2.25 -8.83
N GLY A 71 21.53 -1.96 -10.12
CA GLY A 71 20.35 -1.56 -10.86
C GLY A 71 19.25 -2.62 -10.82
N TYR A 72 19.60 -3.88 -11.01
CA TYR A 72 18.67 -4.99 -10.91
C TYR A 72 18.12 -5.17 -9.48
N LYS A 73 18.95 -4.98 -8.44
CA LYS A 73 18.48 -4.97 -7.04
C LYS A 73 17.40 -3.90 -6.80
N VAL A 74 17.57 -2.72 -7.38
CA VAL A 74 16.57 -1.64 -7.29
C VAL A 74 15.24 -2.09 -7.93
N ASP A 75 15.26 -2.77 -9.07
CA ASP A 75 14.04 -3.26 -9.72
C ASP A 75 13.33 -4.32 -8.85
N LEU A 76 14.11 -5.23 -8.24
CA LEU A 76 13.55 -6.20 -7.29
C LEU A 76 13.00 -5.54 -6.04
N ALA A 77 13.72 -4.58 -5.46
CA ALA A 77 13.27 -3.84 -4.29
C ALA A 77 11.95 -3.10 -4.55
N LYS A 78 11.80 -2.49 -5.73
CA LYS A 78 10.55 -1.87 -6.16
C LYS A 78 9.43 -2.90 -6.27
N ARG A 79 9.67 -4.05 -6.89
CA ARG A 79 8.70 -5.14 -7.00
C ARG A 79 8.24 -5.64 -5.62
N ILE A 80 9.18 -5.87 -4.70
CA ILE A 80 8.87 -6.27 -3.33
C ILE A 80 8.01 -5.21 -2.65
N SER A 81 8.37 -3.93 -2.76
CA SER A 81 7.62 -2.83 -2.17
C SER A 81 6.21 -2.69 -2.76
N GLN A 82 6.05 -2.86 -4.07
CA GLN A 82 4.75 -2.79 -4.74
C GLN A 82 3.80 -3.90 -4.28
N VAL A 83 4.28 -5.13 -4.24
CA VAL A 83 3.44 -6.29 -3.84
C VAL A 83 3.06 -6.23 -2.37
N ASN A 84 3.93 -5.66 -1.53
CA ASN A 84 3.75 -5.59 -0.08
C ASN A 84 3.43 -4.16 0.40
N PHE A 85 2.79 -3.33 -0.42
CA PHE A 85 2.62 -1.89 -0.18
C PHE A 85 2.01 -1.54 1.19
N THR A 86 1.11 -2.37 1.72
CA THR A 86 0.50 -2.17 3.05
C THR A 86 1.48 -2.32 4.20
N SER A 87 2.58 -3.05 3.98
CA SER A 87 3.63 -3.32 4.96
C SER A 87 4.89 -2.47 4.73
N VAL A 88 4.86 -1.61 3.71
CA VAL A 88 5.99 -0.72 3.38
C VAL A 88 5.80 0.65 4.01
N TYR A 89 6.88 1.19 4.54
CA TYR A 89 6.96 2.54 5.03
C TYR A 89 7.51 3.45 3.92
N VAL A 90 6.76 4.49 3.54
CA VAL A 90 7.07 5.30 2.36
C VAL A 90 7.85 6.58 2.64
N GLU A 91 8.00 6.94 3.91
CA GLU A 91 8.75 8.12 4.33
C GLU A 91 10.22 7.79 4.63
N ARG A 92 10.98 8.74 5.17
CA ARG A 92 12.35 8.49 5.61
C ARG A 92 12.39 7.46 6.74
N PRO A 93 13.32 6.49 6.72
CA PRO A 93 13.49 5.56 7.84
C PRO A 93 13.75 6.31 9.14
N GLN A 94 13.23 5.78 10.24
CA GLN A 94 13.46 6.33 11.58
C GLN A 94 14.95 6.34 11.94
N ALA A 95 15.39 7.30 12.77
CA ALA A 95 16.75 7.35 13.28
C ALA A 95 17.17 6.08 14.03
N LEU A 96 16.22 5.47 14.77
CA LEU A 96 16.39 4.19 15.45
C LEU A 96 15.45 3.16 14.82
N LEU A 97 16.02 2.24 14.07
CA LEU A 97 15.27 1.12 13.51
C LEU A 97 15.04 0.04 14.57
N ARG A 98 13.82 -0.53 14.57
CA ARG A 98 13.49 -1.69 15.40
C ARG A 98 14.33 -2.90 15.04
N SER A 99 14.49 -3.15 13.74
CA SER A 99 15.22 -4.32 13.25
C SER A 99 15.82 -4.06 11.87
N VAL A 100 16.95 -4.70 11.59
CA VAL A 100 17.55 -4.78 10.25
C VAL A 100 17.77 -6.25 9.92
N ILE A 101 17.07 -6.74 8.90
CA ILE A 101 17.18 -8.10 8.41
C ILE A 101 17.88 -8.10 7.07
N VAL A 102 19.00 -8.81 6.97
CA VAL A 102 19.72 -8.98 5.69
C VAL A 102 19.44 -10.37 5.17
N ILE A 103 18.89 -10.45 3.97
CA ILE A 103 18.60 -11.71 3.29
C ILE A 103 19.46 -11.81 2.05
N LYS A 104 20.13 -12.96 1.91
CA LYS A 104 20.74 -13.40 0.66
C LYS A 104 19.71 -14.26 -0.07
N TYR A 105 19.58 -14.06 -1.38
CA TYR A 105 18.65 -14.83 -2.20
C TYR A 105 19.17 -15.03 -3.61
N ILE A 106 18.67 -16.06 -4.26
CA ILE A 106 19.06 -16.48 -5.61
C ILE A 106 17.82 -16.42 -6.49
N VAL A 107 17.95 -15.76 -7.64
CA VAL A 107 16.92 -15.66 -8.67
C VAL A 107 17.45 -16.36 -9.94
N ASP A 108 16.60 -17.15 -10.60
CA ASP A 108 16.93 -17.78 -11.88
C ASP A 108 16.69 -16.85 -13.09
N GLY A 109 16.98 -17.32 -14.28
CA GLY A 109 16.82 -16.56 -15.53
C GLY A 109 15.36 -16.20 -15.86
N ASP A 110 14.39 -16.89 -15.28
CA ASP A 110 12.96 -16.63 -15.45
C ASP A 110 12.37 -15.73 -14.36
N GLY A 111 13.18 -15.28 -13.40
CA GLY A 111 12.75 -14.42 -12.30
C GLY A 111 12.21 -15.19 -11.09
N ASN A 112 12.33 -16.51 -11.03
CA ASN A 112 11.86 -17.29 -9.90
C ASN A 112 12.83 -17.20 -8.72
N LEU A 113 12.29 -17.15 -7.51
CA LEU A 113 13.05 -17.24 -6.28
C LEU A 113 13.48 -18.69 -6.04
N VAL A 114 14.78 -18.99 -6.22
CA VAL A 114 15.33 -20.36 -6.05
C VAL A 114 15.66 -20.65 -4.60
N LYS A 115 16.28 -19.69 -3.91
CA LYS A 115 16.71 -19.84 -2.51
C LYS A 115 16.69 -18.50 -1.79
N SER A 116 16.47 -18.53 -0.49
CA SER A 116 16.67 -17.37 0.39
C SER A 116 17.18 -17.83 1.76
N GLU A 117 18.09 -17.05 2.36
CA GLU A 117 18.61 -17.30 3.69
C GLU A 117 18.89 -15.97 4.42
N ILE A 118 18.63 -15.92 5.72
CA ILE A 118 18.95 -14.76 6.55
C ILE A 118 20.45 -14.76 6.86
N LEU A 119 21.15 -13.71 6.40
CA LEU A 119 22.57 -13.51 6.72
C LEU A 119 22.75 -12.78 8.04
N ARG A 120 21.85 -11.84 8.35
CA ARG A 120 21.94 -11.00 9.55
C ARG A 120 20.55 -10.68 10.08
N SER A 121 20.39 -10.77 11.40
CA SER A 121 19.18 -10.39 12.14
C SER A 121 19.56 -10.02 13.57
N ASN A 122 18.76 -9.21 14.23
CA ASN A 122 18.76 -9.01 15.68
C ASN A 122 17.88 -10.01 16.42
N ARG A 123 17.45 -11.11 15.76
CA ARG A 123 16.57 -12.18 16.28
C ARG A 123 15.13 -11.76 16.53
N ASP A 124 14.66 -10.66 15.93
CA ASP A 124 13.25 -10.33 15.88
C ASP A 124 12.53 -11.29 14.93
N LYS A 125 11.89 -12.31 15.49
CA LYS A 125 11.22 -13.38 14.71
C LYS A 125 10.09 -12.88 13.84
N HIS A 126 9.39 -11.84 14.27
CA HIS A 126 8.33 -11.22 13.47
C HIS A 126 8.92 -10.50 12.24
N ALA A 127 9.98 -9.72 12.43
CA ALA A 127 10.67 -9.06 11.34
C ALA A 127 11.32 -10.06 10.37
N GLU A 128 11.93 -11.15 10.88
CA GLU A 128 12.48 -12.23 10.05
C GLU A 128 11.40 -12.87 9.16
N ALA A 129 10.24 -13.23 9.76
CA ALA A 129 9.13 -13.83 9.03
C ALA A 129 8.53 -12.87 8.00
N SER A 130 8.35 -11.59 8.35
CA SER A 130 7.86 -10.56 7.45
C SER A 130 8.79 -10.34 6.27
N ALA A 131 10.10 -10.28 6.50
CA ALA A 131 11.09 -10.09 5.43
C ALA A 131 11.10 -11.27 4.46
N LEU A 132 11.16 -12.51 4.98
CA LEU A 132 11.10 -13.72 4.14
C LEU A 132 9.76 -13.86 3.42
N GLY A 133 8.66 -13.53 4.09
CA GLY A 133 7.31 -13.55 3.50
C GLY A 133 7.19 -12.56 2.35
N SER A 134 7.61 -11.30 2.54
CA SER A 134 7.55 -10.27 1.53
C SER A 134 8.41 -10.58 0.30
N LEU A 135 9.57 -11.20 0.48
CA LEU A 135 10.41 -11.68 -0.62
C LEU A 135 9.71 -12.78 -1.43
N LYS A 136 9.09 -13.75 -0.76
CA LYS A 136 8.39 -14.87 -1.41
C LYS A 136 7.14 -14.41 -2.17
N THR A 137 6.35 -13.52 -1.61
CA THR A 137 5.12 -13.03 -2.26
C THR A 137 5.40 -12.15 -3.47
N ALA A 138 6.58 -11.53 -3.55
CA ALA A 138 6.98 -10.71 -4.68
C ALA A 138 7.43 -11.52 -5.91
N ALA A 139 7.75 -12.80 -5.76
CA ALA A 139 8.10 -13.67 -6.88
C ALA A 139 6.87 -13.99 -7.76
N PRO A 140 7.01 -14.18 -9.09
CA PRO A 140 8.26 -14.00 -9.82
C PRO A 140 8.67 -12.53 -9.96
N PHE A 141 9.96 -12.31 -9.96
CA PHE A 141 10.57 -11.00 -10.18
C PHE A 141 10.68 -10.68 -11.68
N PRO A 142 10.99 -9.42 -12.06
CA PRO A 142 11.47 -9.13 -13.40
C PRO A 142 12.64 -10.03 -13.76
N LYS A 143 12.64 -10.60 -14.95
CA LYS A 143 13.74 -11.50 -15.38
C LYS A 143 15.07 -10.77 -15.34
N PRO A 144 16.12 -11.36 -14.78
CA PRO A 144 17.43 -10.75 -14.81
C PRO A 144 17.97 -10.68 -16.24
N PRO A 145 18.66 -9.57 -16.62
CA PRO A 145 19.36 -9.51 -17.89
C PRO A 145 20.37 -10.65 -18.02
N PRO A 146 20.47 -11.32 -19.19
CA PRO A 146 21.38 -12.46 -19.39
C PRO A 146 22.83 -12.15 -19.03
N ALA A 147 23.26 -10.91 -19.25
CA ALA A 147 24.63 -10.46 -18.95
C ALA A 147 24.96 -10.46 -17.43
N LEU A 148 23.95 -10.43 -16.57
CA LEU A 148 24.13 -10.45 -15.11
C LEU A 148 24.09 -11.87 -14.54
N LEU A 149 23.69 -12.86 -15.34
CA LEU A 149 23.57 -14.24 -14.88
C LEU A 149 24.94 -14.93 -14.83
N LYS A 150 25.15 -15.68 -13.77
CA LYS A 150 26.22 -16.65 -13.63
C LYS A 150 25.60 -18.05 -13.56
N GLN A 151 25.90 -18.91 -14.54
CA GLN A 151 25.30 -20.26 -14.65
C GLN A 151 23.73 -20.23 -14.57
N GLY A 152 23.13 -19.28 -15.29
CA GLY A 152 21.66 -19.13 -15.32
C GLY A 152 21.00 -18.56 -14.07
N ARG A 153 21.77 -18.03 -13.12
CA ARG A 153 21.27 -17.51 -11.84
C ARG A 153 22.00 -16.23 -11.44
N ILE A 154 21.35 -15.45 -10.57
CA ILE A 154 21.98 -14.30 -9.93
C ILE A 154 21.81 -14.40 -8.41
N GLU A 155 22.91 -14.23 -7.67
CA GLU A 155 22.92 -14.15 -6.22
C GLU A 155 22.93 -12.69 -5.78
N LEU A 156 22.04 -12.34 -4.86
CA LEU A 156 21.80 -10.99 -4.39
C LEU A 156 21.66 -10.96 -2.86
N SER A 157 21.92 -9.80 -2.28
CA SER A 157 21.57 -9.55 -0.88
C SER A 157 20.86 -8.20 -0.76
N GLU A 158 19.85 -8.15 0.12
CA GLU A 158 19.08 -6.95 0.39
C GLU A 158 18.82 -6.82 1.89
N SER A 159 18.60 -5.58 2.34
CA SER A 159 18.35 -5.28 3.75
C SER A 159 16.95 -4.71 3.93
N TRP A 160 16.15 -5.35 4.77
CA TRP A 160 14.87 -4.85 5.27
C TRP A 160 15.10 -3.99 6.50
N LEU A 161 14.69 -2.74 6.43
CA LEU A 161 14.81 -1.73 7.49
C LEU A 161 13.44 -1.58 8.16
N PHE A 162 13.27 -2.18 9.33
CA PHE A 162 11.99 -2.17 10.04
C PHE A 162 11.88 -1.00 11.00
N ASN A 163 10.80 -0.24 10.88
CA ASN A 163 10.41 0.78 11.85
C ASN A 163 9.73 0.15 13.08
N ASN A 164 9.49 0.98 14.12
CA ASN A 164 8.85 0.53 15.36
C ASN A 164 7.40 0.04 15.15
N ASP A 165 6.72 0.54 14.13
CA ASP A 165 5.36 0.14 13.76
C ASP A 165 5.29 -1.20 12.99
N GLY A 166 6.45 -1.82 12.73
CA GLY A 166 6.55 -3.10 12.02
C GLY A 166 6.54 -3.00 10.50
N ARG A 167 6.38 -1.79 9.93
CA ARG A 167 6.54 -1.57 8.49
C ARG A 167 8.01 -1.48 8.13
N PHE A 168 8.33 -1.81 6.87
CA PHE A 168 9.72 -1.86 6.43
C PHE A 168 9.97 -1.02 5.17
N GLN A 169 11.24 -0.76 4.93
CA GLN A 169 11.76 -0.33 3.64
C GLN A 169 12.91 -1.25 3.22
N LEU A 170 13.16 -1.29 1.92
CA LEU A 170 14.33 -1.96 1.37
C LEU A 170 15.46 -0.94 1.16
N ARG A 171 16.65 -1.26 1.64
CA ARG A 171 17.78 -0.34 1.60
C ARG A 171 18.08 0.21 0.20
N SER A 172 17.93 -0.64 -0.83
CA SER A 172 18.21 -0.25 -2.23
C SER A 172 17.31 0.87 -2.76
N VAL A 173 16.16 1.14 -2.11
CA VAL A 173 15.18 2.18 -2.49
C VAL A 173 14.82 3.11 -1.34
N ALA A 174 15.37 2.90 -0.15
CA ALA A 174 15.10 3.74 1.01
C ALA A 174 15.70 5.14 0.85
N LEU A 175 14.98 6.13 1.34
CA LEU A 175 15.52 7.49 1.53
C LEU A 175 16.59 7.49 2.63
N ALA A 176 17.38 8.55 2.67
CA ALA A 176 18.34 8.74 3.77
C ALA A 176 17.60 8.71 5.12
N GLN A 177 18.19 8.02 6.10
CA GLN A 177 17.65 7.94 7.45
C GLN A 177 17.48 9.32 8.08
N MET A 178 16.50 9.51 8.95
CA MET A 178 16.32 10.74 9.70
C MET A 178 17.49 10.93 10.68
N ASP A 179 17.95 12.18 10.80
CA ASP A 179 18.86 12.56 11.87
C ASP A 179 18.12 12.53 13.23
N ARG A 180 18.88 12.37 14.31
CA ARG A 180 18.34 12.38 15.69
C ARG A 180 17.93 13.77 16.12
#